data_5750cf55941cc878a6621faff24596f4
#
_entry.id   5750cf55941cc878a6621faff24596f4
#
_cell.length_a   1.000
_cell.length_b   1.000
_cell.length_c   1.000
_cell.angle_alpha   90.00
_cell.angle_beta   90.00
_cell.angle_gamma   90.00
#
_symmetry.space_group_name_H-M   'P 1'
#
loop_
_entity.id
_entity.type
_entity.pdbx_description
1 polymer ?
#
loop_
_entity_poly.entity_id
_entity_poly.type
_entity_poly.pdbx_seq_one_letter_code
_entity_poly.pdbx_strand_id
1 'polypeptide(L)'
;MPLDNGSIPNFRSVQELLAIFYGAGFITEPIESDYTIGAAASIVGSAPGGVRVGLLLSNTGSTNFAIAFNAGLTITTGVLLLPGGTYVSDWYYDGDLVSRPIYAISSGAGGTLHMLERFLTGA
;
A
#
# COMPACT_ATOMS: atom_id res chain seq x y z
N MET A 1 -8.24 -27.84 -13.38
CA MET A 1 -7.36 -28.50 -12.93
C MET A 1 -7.12 -28.21 -11.63
N PRO A 2 -6.93 -28.91 -11.04
CA PRO A 2 -6.79 -28.75 -9.80
C PRO A 2 -5.55 -28.16 -9.50
N LEU A 3 -5.44 -27.65 -8.51
CA LEU A 3 -4.26 -27.28 -8.05
C LEU A 3 -3.51 -28.40 -7.86
N ASP A 4 -3.62 -29.17 -8.65
CA ASP A 4 -2.94 -30.17 -8.83
C ASP A 4 -2.45 -30.81 -7.75
N ASN A 5 -2.57 -31.92 -7.67
CA ASN A 5 -1.96 -32.76 -6.75
C ASN A 5 -1.99 -32.17 -5.40
N GLY A 6 -2.91 -31.40 -5.08
CA GLY A 6 -2.97 -30.86 -3.76
C GLY A 6 -1.85 -29.97 -3.39
N SER A 7 -1.14 -29.50 -4.37
CA SER A 7 -0.04 -28.63 -4.03
C SER A 7 -0.53 -27.34 -3.48
N ILE A 8 0.31 -26.74 -2.70
CA ILE A 8 0.01 -25.44 -2.14
C ILE A 8 0.05 -24.42 -3.24
N PRO A 9 -0.87 -23.50 -3.28
CA PRO A 9 -0.83 -22.44 -4.27
C PRO A 9 0.47 -21.67 -4.19
N ASN A 10 1.02 -21.30 -5.32
CA ASN A 10 2.23 -20.50 -5.38
C ASN A 10 1.86 -19.08 -5.80
N PHE A 11 2.84 -18.27 -6.10
CA PHE A 11 2.58 -16.88 -6.43
C PHE A 11 1.77 -16.72 -7.70
N ARG A 12 1.92 -17.62 -8.63
CA ARG A 12 1.08 -17.60 -9.81
C ARG A 12 -0.37 -17.78 -9.41
N SER A 13 -0.64 -18.59 -8.39
CA SER A 13 -1.99 -18.77 -7.89
C SER A 13 -2.54 -17.51 -7.24
N VAL A 14 -1.71 -16.70 -6.61
CA VAL A 14 -2.16 -15.42 -6.07
C VAL A 14 -2.62 -14.50 -7.19
N GLN A 15 -1.88 -14.42 -8.28
CA GLN A 15 -2.28 -13.61 -9.40
C GLN A 15 -3.57 -14.14 -10.05
N GLU A 16 -3.71 -15.44 -10.15
CA GLU A 16 -4.93 -16.05 -10.65
C GLU A 16 -6.12 -15.72 -9.79
N LEU A 17 -5.96 -15.77 -8.48
CA LEU A 17 -7.04 -15.40 -7.56
C LEU A 17 -7.41 -13.93 -7.70
N LEU A 18 -6.43 -13.07 -7.83
CA LEU A 18 -6.69 -11.64 -8.03
C LEU A 18 -7.46 -11.40 -9.33
N ALA A 19 -7.11 -12.12 -10.38
CA ALA A 19 -7.82 -12.00 -11.66
C ALA A 19 -9.29 -12.45 -11.51
N ILE A 20 -9.54 -13.51 -10.73
CA ILE A 20 -10.90 -13.99 -10.48
C ILE A 20 -11.69 -12.95 -9.70
N PHE A 21 -11.12 -12.37 -8.65
CA PHE A 21 -11.85 -11.45 -7.80
C PHE A 21 -12.04 -10.07 -8.43
N TYR A 22 -11.08 -9.61 -9.21
CA TYR A 22 -11.11 -8.24 -9.72
C TYR A 22 -11.25 -8.18 -11.25
N GLY A 23 -11.23 -9.31 -11.92
CA GLY A 23 -11.38 -9.34 -13.37
C GLY A 23 -10.20 -8.78 -14.13
N ALA A 24 -9.05 -8.66 -13.49
CA ALA A 24 -7.91 -8.02 -14.11
C ALA A 24 -6.84 -9.02 -14.48
N GLY A 25 -5.93 -8.64 -15.35
CA GLY A 25 -5.03 -9.55 -16.01
C GLY A 25 -3.64 -9.64 -15.45
N PHE A 26 -3.09 -8.58 -14.88
CA PHE A 26 -1.69 -8.64 -14.47
C PHE A 26 -1.35 -7.57 -13.43
N ILE A 27 -0.23 -7.79 -12.74
CA ILE A 27 0.28 -6.87 -11.74
C ILE A 27 1.32 -5.98 -12.42
N THR A 28 1.23 -4.67 -12.19
CA THR A 28 2.13 -3.72 -12.82
C THR A 28 3.53 -3.79 -12.24
N GLU A 29 4.46 -3.20 -12.95
CA GLU A 29 5.75 -2.88 -12.37
C GLU A 29 5.55 -1.94 -11.18
N PRO A 30 6.48 -1.94 -10.22
CA PRO A 30 6.37 -1.05 -9.08
C PRO A 30 6.37 0.42 -9.51
N ILE A 31 5.51 1.20 -8.89
CA ILE A 31 5.45 2.65 -9.07
C ILE A 31 5.96 3.28 -7.80
N GLU A 32 6.98 4.13 -7.90
CA GLU A 32 7.59 4.77 -6.75
C GLU A 32 7.34 6.26 -6.77
N SER A 33 7.07 6.83 -5.62
CA SER A 33 6.76 8.25 -5.46
C SER A 33 7.24 8.73 -4.10
N ASP A 34 7.60 10.01 -4.04
CA ASP A 34 7.95 10.66 -2.78
C ASP A 34 6.90 11.71 -2.48
N TYR A 35 6.51 11.80 -1.21
CA TYR A 35 5.52 12.74 -0.76
C TYR A 35 6.08 13.61 0.37
N THR A 36 5.73 14.88 0.36
CA THR A 36 5.98 15.76 1.50
C THR A 36 4.74 15.76 2.36
N ILE A 37 4.88 15.34 3.61
CA ILE A 37 3.76 15.19 4.53
C ILE A 37 3.80 16.28 5.56
N GLY A 38 2.68 16.97 5.73
CA GLY A 38 2.55 18.05 6.69
C GLY A 38 1.87 17.62 7.98
N ALA A 39 1.51 18.62 8.78
CA ALA A 39 0.87 18.40 10.07
C ALA A 39 -0.62 18.15 9.98
N ALA A 40 -1.19 18.11 8.78
CA ALA A 40 -2.59 17.74 8.55
C ALA A 40 -2.62 16.42 7.81
N ALA A 41 -3.58 15.56 8.14
CA ALA A 41 -3.73 14.29 7.46
C ALA A 41 -4.01 14.51 5.98
N SER A 42 -3.30 13.78 5.14
CA SER A 42 -3.50 13.83 3.69
C SER A 42 -3.43 12.45 3.09
N ILE A 43 -4.15 12.27 1.99
CA ILE A 43 -4.13 11.00 1.29
C ILE A 43 -2.80 10.87 0.54
N VAL A 44 -2.23 9.68 0.53
CA VAL A 44 -1.01 9.40 -0.22
C VAL A 44 -1.28 8.25 -1.18
N GLY A 45 -0.49 8.19 -2.23
CA GLY A 45 -0.60 7.15 -3.23
C GLY A 45 -1.08 7.67 -4.56
N SER A 46 -0.71 6.98 -5.62
CA SER A 46 -1.18 7.28 -6.95
C SER A 46 -2.52 6.57 -7.18
N ALA A 47 -3.22 6.96 -8.23
CA ALA A 47 -4.51 6.37 -8.56
C ALA A 47 -4.56 6.04 -10.06
N PRO A 48 -3.68 5.17 -10.54
CA PRO A 48 -3.78 4.72 -11.93
C PRO A 48 -4.99 3.81 -12.01
N GLY A 49 -5.62 3.60 -13.03
CA GLY A 49 -6.87 2.87 -13.15
C GLY A 49 -6.78 1.39 -12.79
N GLY A 50 -6.34 1.05 -11.62
CA GLY A 50 -6.22 -0.32 -11.15
C GLY A 50 -6.47 -0.46 -9.67
N VAL A 51 -6.36 -1.68 -9.17
CA VAL A 51 -6.53 -1.99 -7.76
C VAL A 51 -5.16 -2.17 -7.15
N ARG A 52 -4.84 -1.41 -6.11
CA ARG A 52 -3.55 -1.56 -5.45
C ARG A 52 -3.49 -2.89 -4.72
N VAL A 53 -2.47 -3.67 -5.00
CA VAL A 53 -2.28 -5.00 -4.42
C VAL A 53 -0.98 -5.12 -3.64
N GLY A 54 -0.11 -4.15 -3.72
CA GLY A 54 1.12 -4.11 -2.96
C GLY A 54 1.49 -2.68 -2.58
N LEU A 55 2.05 -2.50 -1.39
CA LEU A 55 2.34 -1.20 -0.83
C LEU A 55 3.53 -1.30 0.09
N LEU A 56 4.46 -0.36 -0.07
CA LEU A 56 5.53 -0.17 0.88
C LEU A 56 5.64 1.33 1.13
N LEU A 57 5.64 1.71 2.41
CA LEU A 57 5.85 3.08 2.83
C LEU A 57 7.13 3.15 3.66
N SER A 58 7.97 4.12 3.39
CA SER A 58 9.21 4.29 4.13
C SER A 58 9.35 5.74 4.54
N ASN A 59 9.60 5.96 5.83
CA ASN A 59 9.86 7.30 6.34
C ASN A 59 11.32 7.64 6.07
N THR A 60 11.56 8.41 5.03
CA THR A 60 12.90 8.83 4.63
C THR A 60 13.27 10.21 5.17
N GLY A 61 12.39 10.82 5.94
CA GLY A 61 12.61 12.12 6.55
C GLY A 61 13.09 12.02 7.99
N SER A 62 12.97 13.14 8.70
CA SER A 62 13.43 13.24 10.08
C SER A 62 12.30 13.44 11.08
N THR A 63 11.05 13.52 10.62
CA THR A 63 9.90 13.65 11.52
C THR A 63 9.21 12.29 11.66
N ASN A 64 8.40 12.13 12.71
CA ASN A 64 7.59 10.92 12.87
C ASN A 64 6.34 11.05 12.00
N PHE A 65 5.86 9.93 11.46
CA PHE A 65 4.59 9.87 10.78
C PHE A 65 3.63 8.96 11.52
N ALA A 66 2.35 9.22 11.35
CA ALA A 66 1.31 8.24 11.60
C ALA A 66 0.62 7.97 10.28
N ILE A 67 0.25 6.72 10.04
CA ILE A 67 -0.45 6.31 8.83
C ILE A 67 -1.69 5.52 9.20
N ALA A 68 -2.72 5.60 8.38
CA ALA A 68 -3.96 4.86 8.60
C ALA A 68 -4.75 4.78 7.30
N PHE A 69 -5.71 3.87 7.28
CA PHE A 69 -6.67 3.75 6.17
C PHE A 69 -7.94 4.55 6.46
N ASN A 70 -7.82 5.60 7.25
CA ASN A 70 -8.95 6.38 7.74
C ASN A 70 -8.60 7.86 7.72
N ALA A 71 -9.49 8.67 7.16
CA ALA A 71 -9.27 10.11 7.04
C ALA A 71 -9.25 10.86 8.37
N GLY A 72 -9.79 10.25 9.44
CA GLY A 72 -9.77 10.84 10.77
C GLY A 72 -8.46 10.67 11.51
N LEU A 73 -7.39 10.35 10.82
CA LEU A 73 -6.08 10.14 11.40
C LEU A 73 -5.55 11.36 12.13
N THR A 74 -5.00 11.13 13.32
CA THR A 74 -4.18 12.11 14.03
C THR A 74 -2.81 11.50 14.28
N ILE A 75 -1.86 12.31 14.71
CA ILE A 75 -0.49 11.82 14.94
C ILE A 75 -0.42 10.75 16.03
N THR A 76 -1.44 10.62 16.84
CA THR A 76 -1.46 9.65 17.94
C THR A 76 -2.41 8.48 17.70
N THR A 77 -3.14 8.44 16.61
CA THR A 77 -4.17 7.41 16.38
C THR A 77 -3.85 6.44 15.25
N GLY A 78 -2.78 6.68 14.51
CA GLY A 78 -2.40 5.80 13.40
C GLY A 78 -1.26 4.86 13.77
N VAL A 79 -0.77 4.15 12.78
CA VAL A 79 0.43 3.34 12.92
C VAL A 79 1.63 4.28 12.89
N LEU A 80 2.43 4.25 13.93
CA LEU A 80 3.60 5.12 14.04
C LEU A 80 4.71 4.63 13.12
N LEU A 81 5.25 5.55 12.34
CA LEU A 81 6.33 5.26 11.42
C LEU A 81 7.48 6.24 11.70
N LEU A 82 8.45 5.77 12.47
CA LEU A 82 9.60 6.59 12.86
C LEU A 82 10.55 6.79 11.68
N PRO A 83 11.45 7.79 11.75
CA PRO A 83 12.46 7.95 10.71
C PRO A 83 13.21 6.64 10.45
N GLY A 84 13.30 6.24 9.20
CA GLY A 84 13.88 4.94 8.82
C GLY A 84 12.91 3.78 8.92
N GLY A 85 11.72 3.97 9.45
CA GLY A 85 10.74 2.91 9.57
C GLY A 85 10.05 2.61 8.25
N THR A 86 9.53 1.39 8.13
CA THR A 86 8.87 0.91 6.91
C THR A 86 7.58 0.20 7.28
N TYR A 87 6.53 0.43 6.48
CA TYR A 87 5.27 -0.28 6.57
C TYR A 87 5.00 -0.98 5.25
N VAL A 88 4.65 -2.27 5.32
CA VAL A 88 4.38 -3.08 4.13
C VAL A 88 3.01 -3.69 4.24
N SER A 89 2.27 -3.68 3.14
CA SER A 89 0.98 -4.34 3.04
C SER A 89 0.85 -4.97 1.66
N ASP A 90 0.27 -6.16 1.58
CA ASP A 90 0.00 -6.77 0.30
C ASP A 90 -1.30 -7.57 0.35
N TRP A 91 -1.85 -7.84 -0.83
CA TRP A 91 -3.14 -8.51 -0.94
C TRP A 91 -3.11 -9.92 -0.34
N TYR A 92 -1.98 -10.59 -0.44
CA TYR A 92 -1.90 -11.98 0.00
C TYR A 92 -2.14 -12.12 1.50
N TYR A 93 -1.59 -11.19 2.31
CA TYR A 93 -1.73 -11.25 3.76
C TYR A 93 -2.86 -10.39 4.28
N ASP A 94 -3.15 -9.27 3.64
CA ASP A 94 -4.04 -8.26 4.17
C ASP A 94 -5.37 -8.16 3.42
N GLY A 95 -5.56 -8.93 2.36
CA GLY A 95 -6.79 -8.88 1.58
C GLY A 95 -6.97 -7.53 0.93
N ASP A 96 -8.22 -7.07 0.85
CA ASP A 96 -8.52 -5.83 0.15
C ASP A 96 -8.14 -4.57 0.91
N LEU A 97 -7.62 -4.69 2.13
CA LEU A 97 -7.17 -3.54 2.90
C LEU A 97 -6.13 -2.74 2.12
N VAL A 98 -5.22 -3.44 1.45
CA VAL A 98 -4.14 -2.78 0.70
C VAL A 98 -4.68 -1.90 -0.44
N SER A 99 -5.89 -2.16 -0.92
CA SER A 99 -6.48 -1.39 -2.01
C SER A 99 -7.16 -0.10 -1.54
N ARG A 100 -7.31 0.08 -0.24
CA ARG A 100 -8.04 1.22 0.30
C ARG A 100 -7.17 2.47 0.33
N PRO A 101 -7.78 3.65 0.32
CA PRO A 101 -7.01 4.89 0.48
C PRO A 101 -6.20 4.86 1.77
N ILE A 102 -4.99 5.37 1.71
CA ILE A 102 -4.13 5.48 2.89
C ILE A 102 -3.81 6.95 3.14
N TYR A 103 -3.77 7.30 4.41
CA TYR A 103 -3.55 8.66 4.86
C TYR A 103 -2.29 8.73 5.71
N ALA A 104 -1.60 9.85 5.65
CA ALA A 104 -0.41 10.08 6.45
C ALA A 104 -0.46 11.47 7.06
N ILE A 105 0.13 11.59 8.24
CA ILE A 105 0.28 12.86 8.94
C ILE A 105 1.65 12.87 9.57
N SER A 106 2.30 14.03 9.57
CA SER A 106 3.64 14.19 10.16
C SER A 106 3.54 14.92 11.49
N SER A 107 4.47 14.61 12.39
CA SER A 107 4.60 15.31 13.66
C SER A 107 5.13 16.73 13.50
N GLY A 108 5.60 17.10 12.31
CA GLY A 108 6.10 18.43 12.02
C GLY A 108 6.08 18.68 10.53
N ALA A 109 6.42 19.88 10.11
CA ALA A 109 6.44 20.23 8.70
C ALA A 109 7.63 19.59 8.00
N GLY A 110 7.48 19.34 6.70
CA GLY A 110 8.61 18.92 5.85
C GLY A 110 9.01 17.46 5.95
N GLY A 111 8.14 16.61 6.44
CA GLY A 111 8.41 15.18 6.45
C GLY A 111 8.40 14.58 5.04
N THR A 112 9.29 13.63 4.76
CA THR A 112 9.37 12.97 3.47
C THR A 112 9.00 11.50 3.61
N LEU A 113 8.05 11.06 2.80
CA LEU A 113 7.56 9.69 2.78
C LEU A 113 7.79 9.11 1.40
N HIS A 114 8.51 8.01 1.32
CA HIS A 114 8.69 7.27 0.08
C HIS A 114 7.65 6.16 -0.01
N MET A 115 7.04 6.00 -1.16
CA MET A 115 5.99 5.02 -1.36
C MET A 115 6.28 4.20 -2.61
N LEU A 116 6.13 2.89 -2.50
CA LEU A 116 6.21 1.97 -3.61
C LEU A 116 4.88 1.24 -3.69
N GLU A 117 4.28 1.23 -4.88
CA GLU A 117 2.96 0.64 -5.09
C GLU A 117 2.96 -0.32 -6.26
N ARG A 118 2.18 -1.38 -6.15
CA ARG A 118 1.89 -2.27 -7.27
C ARG A 118 0.39 -2.38 -7.43
N PHE A 119 -0.06 -2.44 -8.68
CA PHE A 119 -1.48 -2.46 -9.01
C PHE A 119 -1.83 -3.64 -9.89
N LEU A 120 -3.05 -4.11 -9.75
CA LEU A 120 -3.64 -5.09 -10.66
C LEU A 120 -4.42 -4.31 -11.71
N THR A 121 -4.08 -4.49 -12.97
CA THR A 121 -4.69 -3.76 -14.07
C THR A 121 -5.06 -4.72 -15.20
N GLY A 122 -5.56 -4.19 -16.28
CA GLY A 122 -5.86 -4.98 -17.47
C GLY A 122 -7.24 -5.62 -17.44
N ALA A 123 -8.10 -5.13 -16.60
CA ALA A 123 -9.47 -5.63 -16.56
C ALA A 123 -10.28 -5.15 -17.72
#